data_7c1238dafdc1292fecd3df03c883e5b1
#
_entry.id   7c1238dafdc1292fecd3df03c883e5b1
#
_cell.length_a   1.000
_cell.length_b   1.000
_cell.length_c   1.000
_cell.angle_alpha   90.00
_cell.angle_beta   90.00
_cell.angle_gamma   90.00
#
_symmetry.space_group_name_H-M   'P 1'
#
loop_
_entity.id
_entity.type
_entity.pdbx_description
1 polymer ?
#
loop_
_entity_poly.entity_id
_entity_poly.type
_entity_poly.pdbx_seq_one_letter_code
_entity_poly.pdbx_strand_id
1 'polypeptide(L)'
;MSVQAERDEGILRYSLAERILHWFVALTFIYLMLSGFAVGYPRMAWLYDFLGGGQTVRFLHPIVGVAFTIGFVLMLVMWLRDMVFDDKDRAWARDLRTYVREGHSRVDVDRFNAGQKGYFWFAVVTGAALFITGLPLWFPGLMSGGWNQLARLLHHVVFLLTVGGFIIHVYMSTMMLPGTIPGMTGGRVTRAWAAWHHPSWFRKREAASAGPQEQPGADRS
;
A
#
# COMPACT_ATOMS: atom_id res chain seq x y z
N MET A 1 8.10 34.05 -8.04
CA MET A 1 8.67 32.70 -8.30
C MET A 1 8.51 32.43 -9.79
N SER A 2 9.57 32.08 -10.51
CA SER A 2 9.51 31.90 -11.96
C SER A 2 8.77 30.62 -12.32
N VAL A 3 8.07 30.61 -13.46
CA VAL A 3 7.39 29.42 -14.05
C VAL A 3 8.34 28.21 -14.16
N GLN A 4 9.64 28.45 -14.21
CA GLN A 4 10.70 27.44 -14.24
C GLN A 4 10.82 26.74 -12.88
N ALA A 5 10.73 27.44 -11.75
CA ALA A 5 10.80 26.86 -10.40
C ALA A 5 9.59 25.98 -10.07
N GLU A 6 8.39 26.33 -10.55
CA GLU A 6 7.19 25.48 -10.40
C GLU A 6 7.28 24.18 -11.23
N ARG A 7 8.02 24.19 -12.35
CA ARG A 7 8.26 22.97 -13.13
C ARG A 7 9.21 22.01 -12.44
N ASP A 8 10.13 22.48 -11.60
CA ASP A 8 11.10 21.65 -10.86
C ASP A 8 10.53 21.09 -9.55
N GLU A 9 9.45 21.63 -8.98
CA GLU A 9 8.90 21.18 -7.70
C GLU A 9 8.17 19.83 -7.74
N GLY A 10 7.94 19.24 -8.90
CA GLY A 10 7.21 17.97 -9.06
C GLY A 10 5.71 18.10 -8.75
N ILE A 11 4.95 17.02 -8.94
CA ILE A 11 3.50 16.95 -8.74
C ILE A 11 3.18 16.27 -7.42
N LEU A 12 2.26 16.84 -6.62
CA LEU A 12 1.76 16.23 -5.39
C LEU A 12 1.04 14.93 -5.72
N ARG A 13 1.64 13.81 -5.28
CA ARG A 13 1.12 12.45 -5.46
C ARG A 13 0.29 11.99 -4.28
N TYR A 14 0.82 12.20 -3.07
CA TYR A 14 0.18 11.82 -1.80
C TYR A 14 0.20 12.98 -0.82
N SER A 15 -0.93 13.24 -0.20
CA SER A 15 -1.08 14.20 0.89
C SER A 15 -0.28 13.79 2.12
N LEU A 16 -0.07 14.71 3.05
CA LEU A 16 0.61 14.41 4.31
C LEU A 16 -0.14 13.33 5.11
N ALA A 17 -1.48 13.40 5.16
CA ALA A 17 -2.31 12.42 5.87
C ALA A 17 -2.15 11.00 5.29
N GLU A 18 -2.17 10.85 3.95
CA GLU A 18 -1.95 9.57 3.29
C GLU A 18 -0.58 8.98 3.63
N ARG A 19 0.46 9.81 3.66
CA ARG A 19 1.83 9.38 3.98
C ARG A 19 1.99 8.99 5.45
N ILE A 20 1.47 9.79 6.38
CA ILE A 20 1.52 9.47 7.81
C ILE A 20 0.81 8.13 8.07
N LEU A 21 -0.40 7.97 7.51
CA LEU A 21 -1.17 6.75 7.68
C LEU A 21 -0.49 5.53 7.05
N HIS A 22 0.07 5.68 5.85
CA HIS A 22 0.84 4.62 5.21
C HIS A 22 2.05 4.19 6.06
N TRP A 23 2.84 5.15 6.57
CA TRP A 23 4.01 4.82 7.38
C TRP A 23 3.65 4.25 8.75
N PHE A 24 2.54 4.69 9.35
CA PHE A 24 2.00 4.07 10.56
C PHE A 24 1.64 2.59 10.32
N VAL A 25 0.91 2.30 9.23
CA VAL A 25 0.56 0.93 8.83
C VAL A 25 1.81 0.12 8.50
N ALA A 26 2.77 0.70 7.78
CA ALA A 26 4.01 0.03 7.42
C ALA A 26 4.86 -0.35 8.65
N LEU A 27 5.04 0.58 9.58
CA LEU A 27 5.86 0.33 10.79
C LEU A 27 5.20 -0.69 11.73
N THR A 28 3.89 -0.59 11.93
CA THR A 28 3.13 -1.58 12.71
C THR A 28 3.16 -2.95 12.04
N PHE A 29 3.05 -3.02 10.71
CA PHE A 29 3.19 -4.27 9.96
C PHE A 29 4.60 -4.87 10.12
N ILE A 30 5.67 -4.08 9.97
CA ILE A 30 7.05 -4.56 10.14
C ILE A 30 7.24 -5.15 11.55
N TYR A 31 6.74 -4.48 12.59
CA TYR A 31 6.78 -5.03 13.95
C TYR A 31 6.02 -6.37 14.04
N LEU A 32 4.80 -6.45 13.49
CA LEU A 32 3.99 -7.67 13.47
C LEU A 32 4.68 -8.80 12.70
N MET A 33 5.33 -8.49 11.59
CA MET A 33 6.09 -9.44 10.79
C MET A 33 7.27 -10.01 11.59
N LEU A 34 8.09 -9.16 12.19
CA LEU A 34 9.25 -9.60 12.98
C LEU A 34 8.83 -10.39 14.23
N SER A 35 7.83 -9.90 14.95
CA SER A 35 7.28 -10.59 16.12
C SER A 35 6.57 -11.89 15.76
N GLY A 36 5.90 -11.95 14.60
CA GLY A 36 5.29 -13.15 14.06
C GLY A 36 6.34 -14.23 13.74
N PHE A 37 7.47 -13.84 13.15
CA PHE A 37 8.60 -14.75 12.95
C PHE A 37 9.18 -15.26 14.28
N ALA A 38 9.36 -14.38 15.27
CA ALA A 38 9.88 -14.76 16.57
C ALA A 38 8.96 -15.79 17.29
N VAL A 39 7.64 -15.59 17.21
CA VAL A 39 6.65 -16.46 17.85
C VAL A 39 6.46 -17.78 17.10
N GLY A 40 6.43 -17.72 15.77
CA GLY A 40 6.06 -18.85 14.93
C GLY A 40 7.20 -19.79 14.56
N TYR A 41 8.46 -19.33 14.62
CA TYR A 41 9.59 -20.07 14.06
C TYR A 41 10.78 -20.14 15.04
N PRO A 42 11.09 -21.33 15.64
CA PRO A 42 12.17 -21.46 16.62
C PRO A 42 13.53 -20.96 16.14
N ARG A 43 13.84 -21.09 14.85
CA ARG A 43 15.10 -20.60 14.26
C ARG A 43 15.20 -19.06 14.25
N MET A 44 14.09 -18.36 14.41
CA MET A 44 14.00 -16.90 14.46
C MET A 44 13.85 -16.37 15.91
N ALA A 45 14.05 -17.24 16.92
CA ALA A 45 13.89 -16.88 18.34
C ALA A 45 14.85 -15.75 18.79
N TRP A 46 15.98 -15.57 18.10
CA TRP A 46 16.89 -14.44 18.34
C TRP A 46 16.22 -13.06 18.16
N LEU A 47 15.13 -12.98 17.38
CA LEU A 47 14.34 -11.76 17.26
C LEU A 47 13.69 -11.32 18.58
N TYR A 48 13.50 -12.24 19.54
CA TYR A 48 12.99 -11.87 20.86
C TYR A 48 13.92 -10.88 21.57
N ASP A 49 15.25 -11.11 21.48
CA ASP A 49 16.23 -10.23 22.13
C ASP A 49 16.18 -8.81 21.51
N PHE A 50 16.03 -8.74 20.18
CA PHE A 50 15.88 -7.49 19.46
C PHE A 50 14.56 -6.75 19.79
N LEU A 51 13.47 -7.50 20.06
CA LEU A 51 12.14 -6.95 20.29
C LEU A 51 11.79 -6.79 21.79
N GLY A 52 12.76 -6.89 22.69
CA GLY A 52 12.58 -6.67 24.12
C GLY A 52 12.14 -7.91 24.91
N GLY A 53 12.38 -9.10 24.39
CA GLY A 53 12.13 -10.37 25.06
C GLY A 53 10.81 -11.02 24.71
N GLY A 54 10.74 -12.35 24.96
CA GLY A 54 9.57 -13.15 24.55
C GLY A 54 8.27 -12.79 25.27
N GLN A 55 8.33 -12.27 26.48
CA GLN A 55 7.13 -11.80 27.22
C GLN A 55 6.59 -10.52 26.59
N THR A 56 7.47 -9.56 26.30
CA THR A 56 7.13 -8.29 25.62
C THR A 56 6.50 -8.56 24.26
N VAL A 57 7.11 -9.43 23.47
CA VAL A 57 6.59 -9.78 22.14
C VAL A 57 5.20 -10.39 22.22
N ARG A 58 4.98 -11.36 23.10
CA ARG A 58 3.65 -11.99 23.26
C ARG A 58 2.58 -11.02 23.74
N PHE A 59 2.95 -10.02 24.53
CA PHE A 59 2.04 -8.98 24.99
C PHE A 59 1.75 -7.95 23.91
N LEU A 60 2.78 -7.44 23.23
CA LEU A 60 2.63 -6.35 22.25
C LEU A 60 2.10 -6.80 20.90
N HIS A 61 2.39 -8.04 20.45
CA HIS A 61 1.96 -8.52 19.13
C HIS A 61 0.46 -8.33 18.87
N PRO A 62 -0.45 -8.80 19.74
CA PRO A 62 -1.89 -8.60 19.53
C PRO A 62 -2.32 -7.12 19.67
N ILE A 63 -1.70 -6.35 20.56
CA ILE A 63 -2.01 -4.92 20.75
C ILE A 63 -1.63 -4.13 19.48
N VAL A 64 -0.41 -4.36 18.95
CA VAL A 64 0.03 -3.75 17.69
C VAL A 64 -0.83 -4.26 16.54
N GLY A 65 -1.31 -5.51 16.58
CA GLY A 65 -2.27 -6.05 15.62
C GLY A 65 -3.58 -5.26 15.57
N VAL A 66 -4.12 -4.85 16.73
CA VAL A 66 -5.28 -3.97 16.78
C VAL A 66 -4.95 -2.58 16.22
N ALA A 67 -3.82 -1.99 16.61
CA ALA A 67 -3.39 -0.68 16.13
C ALA A 67 -3.20 -0.69 14.60
N PHE A 68 -2.54 -1.73 14.06
CA PHE A 68 -2.42 -1.97 12.63
C PHE A 68 -3.79 -2.03 11.95
N THR A 69 -4.72 -2.82 12.51
CA THR A 69 -6.06 -3.00 11.93
C THR A 69 -6.82 -1.68 11.86
N ILE A 70 -6.78 -0.87 12.93
CA ILE A 70 -7.41 0.46 12.94
C ILE A 70 -6.79 1.35 11.86
N GLY A 71 -5.47 1.46 11.80
CA GLY A 71 -4.78 2.25 10.78
C GLY A 71 -5.09 1.75 9.36
N PHE A 72 -5.15 0.44 9.18
CA PHE A 72 -5.44 -0.19 7.90
C PHE A 72 -6.89 0.06 7.44
N VAL A 73 -7.87 0.02 8.36
CA VAL A 73 -9.27 0.38 8.07
C VAL A 73 -9.39 1.86 7.69
N LEU A 74 -8.68 2.75 8.38
CA LEU A 74 -8.65 4.16 8.01
C LEU A 74 -8.06 4.35 6.59
N MET A 75 -6.99 3.63 6.25
CA MET A 75 -6.39 3.65 4.92
C MET A 75 -7.34 3.06 3.86
N LEU A 76 -8.05 1.97 4.18
CA LEU A 76 -9.09 1.39 3.33
C LEU A 76 -10.17 2.44 3.00
N VAL A 77 -10.71 3.11 4.01
CA VAL A 77 -11.74 4.15 3.81
C VAL A 77 -11.21 5.31 2.97
N MET A 78 -9.97 5.74 3.22
CA MET A 78 -9.33 6.85 2.52
C MET A 78 -9.16 6.57 1.01
N TRP A 79 -8.81 5.35 0.63
CA TRP A 79 -8.50 5.01 -0.76
C TRP A 79 -9.58 4.17 -1.46
N LEU A 80 -10.65 3.77 -0.78
CA LEU A 80 -11.65 2.85 -1.31
C LEU A 80 -12.18 3.25 -2.70
N ARG A 81 -12.45 4.56 -2.88
CA ARG A 81 -12.95 5.09 -4.17
C ARG A 81 -11.95 4.96 -5.31
N ASP A 82 -10.66 5.12 -5.00
CA ASP A 82 -9.58 5.03 -5.98
C ASP A 82 -9.25 3.55 -6.34
N MET A 83 -9.66 2.60 -5.49
CA MET A 83 -9.34 1.18 -5.62
C MET A 83 -10.43 0.35 -6.30
N VAL A 84 -11.50 0.99 -6.80
CA VAL A 84 -12.51 0.32 -7.63
C VAL A 84 -11.91 0.01 -8.99
N PHE A 85 -12.08 -1.24 -9.46
CA PHE A 85 -11.61 -1.65 -10.78
C PHE A 85 -12.49 -1.09 -11.90
N ASP A 86 -11.86 -0.71 -13.00
CA ASP A 86 -12.50 -0.19 -14.21
C ASP A 86 -12.01 -0.93 -15.49
N ASP A 87 -12.49 -0.51 -16.66
CA ASP A 87 -12.11 -1.16 -17.94
C ASP A 87 -10.63 -0.93 -18.29
N LYS A 88 -10.01 0.15 -17.82
CA LYS A 88 -8.58 0.41 -17.99
C LYS A 88 -7.73 -0.61 -17.22
N ASP A 89 -8.21 -1.06 -16.06
CA ASP A 89 -7.54 -2.10 -15.27
C ASP A 89 -7.49 -3.43 -16.00
N ARG A 90 -8.56 -3.79 -16.73
CA ARG A 90 -8.57 -5.00 -17.59
C ARG A 90 -7.60 -4.89 -18.75
N ALA A 91 -7.53 -3.71 -19.37
CA ALA A 91 -6.57 -3.45 -20.44
C ALA A 91 -5.13 -3.53 -19.91
N TRP A 92 -4.86 -2.94 -18.73
CA TRP A 92 -3.58 -2.99 -18.07
C TRP A 92 -3.17 -4.43 -17.69
N ALA A 93 -4.11 -5.23 -17.20
CA ALA A 93 -3.84 -6.64 -16.85
C ALA A 93 -3.42 -7.47 -18.08
N ARG A 94 -3.95 -7.17 -19.27
CA ARG A 94 -3.51 -7.79 -20.54
C ARG A 94 -2.11 -7.34 -20.95
N ASP A 95 -1.71 -6.13 -20.57
CA ASP A 95 -0.39 -5.55 -20.85
C ASP A 95 0.65 -5.83 -19.75
N LEU A 96 0.30 -6.64 -18.73
CA LEU A 96 1.15 -6.93 -17.57
C LEU A 96 2.54 -7.43 -17.97
N ARG A 97 2.64 -8.25 -19.02
CA ARG A 97 3.93 -8.76 -19.50
C ARG A 97 4.84 -7.64 -19.98
N THR A 98 4.31 -6.66 -20.71
CA THR A 98 5.02 -5.46 -21.15
C THR A 98 5.44 -4.64 -19.93
N TYR A 99 4.51 -4.42 -19.00
CA TYR A 99 4.80 -3.68 -17.77
C TYR A 99 5.94 -4.28 -16.94
N VAL A 100 5.96 -5.60 -16.75
CA VAL A 100 7.05 -6.28 -16.01
C VAL A 100 8.38 -6.21 -16.75
N ARG A 101 8.37 -6.24 -18.09
CA ARG A 101 9.61 -6.21 -18.90
C ARG A 101 10.17 -4.81 -19.11
N GLU A 102 9.30 -3.82 -19.27
CA GLU A 102 9.66 -2.47 -19.71
C GLU A 102 9.50 -1.41 -18.61
N GLY A 103 8.92 -1.78 -17.46
CA GLY A 103 8.68 -0.87 -16.32
C GLY A 103 7.53 0.11 -16.53
N HIS A 104 6.82 0.04 -17.67
CA HIS A 104 5.65 0.88 -17.96
C HIS A 104 4.58 0.12 -18.73
N SER A 105 3.34 0.61 -18.68
CA SER A 105 2.24 0.11 -19.51
C SER A 105 1.90 1.10 -20.60
N ARG A 106 1.46 0.58 -21.75
CA ARG A 106 0.93 1.38 -22.86
C ARG A 106 -0.50 1.87 -22.59
N VAL A 107 -1.10 1.39 -21.52
CA VAL A 107 -2.46 1.75 -21.12
C VAL A 107 -2.47 3.11 -20.42
N ASP A 108 -3.48 3.91 -20.71
CA ASP A 108 -3.70 5.22 -20.11
C ASP A 108 -4.24 5.12 -18.67
N VAL A 109 -3.36 4.80 -17.73
CA VAL A 109 -3.69 4.58 -16.30
C VAL A 109 -4.00 5.89 -15.59
N ASP A 110 -4.94 5.82 -14.65
CA ASP A 110 -5.28 6.91 -13.73
C ASP A 110 -4.36 6.90 -12.48
N ARG A 111 -4.83 7.41 -11.36
CA ARG A 111 -4.06 7.54 -10.11
C ARG A 111 -3.41 6.23 -9.68
N PHE A 112 -4.11 5.11 -9.83
CA PHE A 112 -3.60 3.77 -9.51
C PHE A 112 -3.81 2.83 -10.68
N ASN A 113 -2.83 1.94 -10.94
CA ASN A 113 -2.94 0.87 -11.92
C ASN A 113 -3.53 -0.41 -11.30
N ALA A 114 -3.92 -1.36 -12.15
CA ALA A 114 -4.52 -2.61 -11.69
C ALA A 114 -3.64 -3.43 -10.75
N GLY A 115 -2.30 -3.37 -10.90
CA GLY A 115 -1.37 -4.03 -9.99
C GLY A 115 -1.41 -3.43 -8.58
N GLN A 116 -1.47 -2.10 -8.48
CA GLN A 116 -1.59 -1.39 -7.21
C GLN A 116 -2.95 -1.65 -6.55
N LYS A 117 -4.05 -1.64 -7.33
CA LYS A 117 -5.39 -1.99 -6.84
C LYS A 117 -5.44 -3.46 -6.39
N GLY A 118 -4.86 -4.37 -7.17
CA GLY A 118 -4.77 -5.79 -6.82
C GLY A 118 -4.00 -6.02 -5.52
N TYR A 119 -2.85 -5.37 -5.34
CA TYR A 119 -2.10 -5.43 -4.09
C TYR A 119 -2.90 -4.87 -2.90
N PHE A 120 -3.59 -3.76 -3.09
CA PHE A 120 -4.44 -3.17 -2.06
C PHE A 120 -5.51 -4.17 -1.59
N TRP A 121 -6.25 -4.80 -2.50
CA TRP A 121 -7.27 -5.78 -2.15
C TRP A 121 -6.68 -7.07 -1.56
N PHE A 122 -5.53 -7.50 -2.07
CA PHE A 122 -4.79 -8.60 -1.44
C PHE A 122 -4.45 -8.28 0.02
N ALA A 123 -3.94 -7.08 0.30
CA ALA A 123 -3.62 -6.65 1.67
C ALA A 123 -4.88 -6.55 2.55
N VAL A 124 -6.02 -6.09 2.00
CA VAL A 124 -7.31 -6.05 2.72
C VAL A 124 -7.74 -7.46 3.14
N VAL A 125 -7.73 -8.40 2.21
CA VAL A 125 -8.17 -9.78 2.47
C VAL A 125 -7.24 -10.48 3.46
N THR A 126 -5.93 -10.37 3.25
CA THR A 126 -4.96 -11.03 4.14
C THR A 126 -4.89 -10.37 5.51
N GLY A 127 -4.98 -9.04 5.59
CA GLY A 127 -5.04 -8.31 6.86
C GLY A 127 -6.27 -8.66 7.69
N ALA A 128 -7.45 -8.72 7.05
CA ALA A 128 -8.68 -9.16 7.72
C ALA A 128 -8.59 -10.62 8.19
N ALA A 129 -8.05 -11.52 7.36
CA ALA A 129 -7.84 -12.92 7.73
C ALA A 129 -6.87 -13.09 8.91
N LEU A 130 -5.77 -12.32 8.94
CA LEU A 130 -4.84 -12.29 10.06
C LEU A 130 -5.49 -11.78 11.33
N PHE A 131 -6.28 -10.72 11.27
CA PHE A 131 -7.00 -10.22 12.43
C PHE A 131 -7.99 -11.26 12.96
N ILE A 132 -8.86 -11.80 12.09
CA ILE A 132 -9.88 -12.78 12.48
C ILE A 132 -9.24 -14.05 13.07
N THR A 133 -8.20 -14.58 12.45
CA THR A 133 -7.51 -15.78 12.95
C THR A 133 -6.64 -15.50 14.18
N GLY A 134 -6.22 -14.27 14.38
CA GLY A 134 -5.47 -13.83 15.57
C GLY A 134 -6.31 -13.76 16.84
N LEU A 135 -7.62 -13.43 16.75
CA LEU A 135 -8.50 -13.30 17.89
C LEU A 135 -8.57 -14.57 18.77
N PRO A 136 -8.82 -15.79 18.22
CA PRO A 136 -8.83 -17.00 19.05
C PRO A 136 -7.44 -17.40 19.56
N LEU A 137 -6.36 -16.92 18.94
CA LEU A 137 -5.00 -17.12 19.44
C LEU A 137 -4.71 -16.21 20.64
N TRP A 138 -5.29 -15.03 20.67
CA TRP A 138 -5.21 -14.08 21.79
C TRP A 138 -6.16 -14.47 22.93
N PHE A 139 -7.36 -14.93 22.58
CA PHE A 139 -8.42 -15.34 23.51
C PHE A 139 -8.79 -16.82 23.31
N PRO A 140 -7.99 -17.78 23.84
CA PRO A 140 -8.18 -19.21 23.56
C PRO A 140 -9.57 -19.77 23.95
N GLY A 141 -10.28 -19.07 24.84
CA GLY A 141 -11.63 -19.42 25.25
C GLY A 141 -12.74 -19.11 24.22
N LEU A 142 -12.42 -18.37 23.15
CA LEU A 142 -13.41 -18.03 22.11
C LEU A 142 -13.82 -19.25 21.25
N MET A 143 -12.95 -20.25 21.13
CA MET A 143 -13.18 -21.42 20.28
C MET A 143 -12.73 -22.71 20.96
N SER A 144 -13.32 -23.85 20.57
CA SER A 144 -12.88 -25.18 21.02
C SER A 144 -11.56 -25.60 20.34
N GLY A 145 -10.87 -26.62 20.92
CA GLY A 145 -9.51 -27.00 20.59
C GLY A 145 -9.20 -27.20 19.10
N GLY A 146 -10.06 -27.87 18.33
CA GLY A 146 -9.86 -28.08 16.90
C GLY A 146 -9.90 -26.79 16.08
N TRP A 147 -10.80 -25.88 16.42
CA TRP A 147 -10.90 -24.57 15.78
C TRP A 147 -9.70 -23.65 16.10
N ASN A 148 -9.16 -23.72 17.32
CA ASN A 148 -7.93 -23.00 17.67
C ASN A 148 -6.72 -23.50 16.87
N GLN A 149 -6.62 -24.81 16.61
CA GLN A 149 -5.58 -25.37 15.76
C GLN A 149 -5.71 -24.90 14.30
N LEU A 150 -6.93 -24.91 13.77
CA LEU A 150 -7.20 -24.41 12.43
C LEU A 150 -6.89 -22.92 12.32
N ALA A 151 -7.30 -22.10 13.29
CA ALA A 151 -7.00 -20.67 13.32
C ALA A 151 -5.49 -20.42 13.33
N ARG A 152 -4.73 -21.20 14.10
CA ARG A 152 -3.26 -21.13 14.12
C ARG A 152 -2.67 -21.46 12.75
N LEU A 153 -3.10 -22.55 12.12
CA LEU A 153 -2.64 -22.94 10.79
C LEU A 153 -2.92 -21.84 9.77
N LEU A 154 -4.15 -21.35 9.72
CA LEU A 154 -4.55 -20.28 8.80
C LEU A 154 -3.78 -18.99 9.05
N HIS A 155 -3.57 -18.61 10.33
CA HIS A 155 -2.79 -17.43 10.68
C HIS A 155 -1.36 -17.52 10.13
N HIS A 156 -0.70 -18.68 10.27
CA HIS A 156 0.65 -18.89 9.72
C HIS A 156 0.68 -18.89 8.19
N VAL A 157 -0.26 -19.56 7.53
CA VAL A 157 -0.31 -19.59 6.06
C VAL A 157 -0.57 -18.19 5.50
N VAL A 158 -1.56 -17.47 6.04
CA VAL A 158 -1.86 -16.10 5.60
C VAL A 158 -0.72 -15.15 5.92
N PHE A 159 -0.05 -15.33 7.07
CA PHE A 159 1.14 -14.57 7.43
C PHE A 159 2.24 -14.69 6.36
N LEU A 160 2.58 -15.91 5.94
CA LEU A 160 3.60 -16.13 4.90
C LEU A 160 3.20 -15.53 3.56
N LEU A 161 1.92 -15.66 3.16
CA LEU A 161 1.40 -15.02 1.95
C LEU A 161 1.52 -13.50 2.05
N THR A 162 1.18 -12.91 3.19
CA THR A 162 1.26 -11.45 3.41
C THR A 162 2.72 -10.97 3.36
N VAL A 163 3.66 -11.72 3.96
CA VAL A 163 5.09 -11.42 3.86
C VAL A 163 5.58 -11.47 2.41
N GLY A 164 5.16 -12.48 1.65
CA GLY A 164 5.47 -12.56 0.21
C GLY A 164 4.95 -11.35 -0.57
N GLY A 165 3.71 -10.96 -0.32
CA GLY A 165 3.13 -9.74 -0.91
C GLY A 165 3.87 -8.47 -0.51
N PHE A 166 4.30 -8.36 0.75
CA PHE A 166 5.10 -7.23 1.23
C PHE A 166 6.46 -7.14 0.53
N ILE A 167 7.15 -8.27 0.34
CA ILE A 167 8.42 -8.32 -0.40
C ILE A 167 8.21 -7.81 -1.84
N ILE A 168 7.16 -8.26 -2.51
CA ILE A 168 6.82 -7.80 -3.86
C ILE A 168 6.52 -6.29 -3.85
N HIS A 169 5.75 -5.80 -2.87
CA HIS A 169 5.44 -4.38 -2.74
C HIS A 169 6.69 -3.52 -2.57
N VAL A 170 7.60 -3.92 -1.69
CA VAL A 170 8.88 -3.22 -1.49
C VAL A 170 9.72 -3.26 -2.76
N TYR A 171 9.87 -4.43 -3.38
CA TYR A 171 10.63 -4.60 -4.62
C TYR A 171 10.08 -3.71 -5.75
N MET A 172 8.75 -3.72 -5.96
CA MET A 172 8.12 -2.91 -7.00
C MET A 172 8.33 -1.41 -6.77
N SER A 173 8.24 -0.94 -5.53
CA SER A 173 8.37 0.49 -5.21
C SER A 173 9.81 0.99 -5.16
N THR A 174 10.79 0.11 -4.92
CA THR A 174 12.21 0.49 -4.76
C THR A 174 13.05 0.19 -6.00
N MET A 175 12.92 -1.00 -6.56
CA MET A 175 13.79 -1.52 -7.63
C MET A 175 13.14 -1.44 -9.01
N MET A 176 11.87 -1.88 -9.12
CA MET A 176 11.22 -2.01 -10.42
C MET A 176 10.73 -0.67 -10.97
N LEU A 177 10.27 0.24 -10.11
CA LEU A 177 9.70 1.54 -10.50
C LEU A 177 10.49 2.70 -9.84
N PRO A 178 11.68 3.03 -10.34
CA PRO A 178 12.48 4.14 -9.80
C PRO A 178 11.69 5.45 -9.78
N GLY A 179 11.85 6.24 -8.72
CA GLY A 179 11.13 7.51 -8.55
C GLY A 179 9.77 7.39 -7.83
N THR A 180 9.34 6.18 -7.42
CA THR A 180 8.09 5.96 -6.69
C THR A 180 8.20 6.37 -5.21
N ILE A 181 9.33 6.05 -4.56
CA ILE A 181 9.56 6.33 -3.12
C ILE A 181 9.37 7.81 -2.75
N PRO A 182 9.90 8.79 -3.52
CA PRO A 182 9.70 10.20 -3.23
C PRO A 182 8.22 10.59 -3.06
N GLY A 183 7.30 9.93 -3.78
CA GLY A 183 5.86 10.12 -3.61
C GLY A 183 5.40 9.80 -2.19
N MET A 184 5.92 8.74 -1.57
CA MET A 184 5.50 8.31 -0.23
C MET A 184 6.32 8.94 0.90
N THR A 185 7.55 9.40 0.64
CA THR A 185 8.38 10.10 1.62
C THR A 185 8.17 11.62 1.57
N GLY A 186 8.34 12.24 0.40
CA GLY A 186 8.21 13.68 0.18
C GLY A 186 6.82 14.14 -0.26
N GLY A 187 5.96 13.22 -0.68
CA GLY A 187 4.62 13.50 -1.19
C GLY A 187 4.57 13.84 -2.68
N ARG A 188 5.72 14.06 -3.32
CA ARG A 188 5.80 14.53 -4.70
C ARG A 188 6.56 13.53 -5.59
N VAL A 189 6.19 13.51 -6.85
CA VAL A 189 6.87 12.78 -7.91
C VAL A 189 7.24 13.75 -9.03
N THR A 190 8.24 13.42 -9.85
CA THR A 190 8.59 14.25 -11.01
C THR A 190 7.46 14.23 -12.05
N ARG A 191 7.34 15.31 -12.82
CA ARG A 191 6.37 15.41 -13.91
C ARG A 191 6.60 14.31 -14.97
N ALA A 192 7.86 14.00 -15.27
CA ALA A 192 8.23 12.93 -16.18
C ALA A 192 7.76 11.57 -15.67
N TRP A 193 7.98 11.26 -14.38
CA TRP A 193 7.50 10.04 -13.76
C TRP A 193 5.97 9.93 -13.84
N ALA A 194 5.26 11.03 -13.51
CA ALA A 194 3.80 11.07 -13.54
C ALA A 194 3.24 10.85 -14.95
N ALA A 195 3.82 11.52 -15.96
CA ALA A 195 3.42 11.37 -17.36
C ALA A 195 3.68 9.96 -17.89
N TRP A 196 4.78 9.33 -17.45
CA TRP A 196 5.18 8.00 -17.90
C TRP A 196 4.36 6.87 -17.27
N HIS A 197 4.14 6.93 -15.95
CA HIS A 197 3.49 5.84 -15.22
C HIS A 197 1.99 6.02 -15.03
N HIS A 198 1.49 7.27 -15.02
CA HIS A 198 0.08 7.62 -14.74
C HIS A 198 -0.42 8.73 -15.67
N PRO A 199 -0.41 8.53 -17.00
CA PRO A 199 -0.65 9.59 -17.97
C PRO A 199 -2.05 10.23 -17.86
N SER A 200 -3.10 9.47 -17.59
CA SER A 200 -4.46 10.00 -17.38
C SER A 200 -4.54 10.90 -16.14
N TRP A 201 -3.98 10.42 -15.02
CA TRP A 201 -3.90 11.21 -13.79
C TRP A 201 -3.06 12.49 -13.97
N PHE A 202 -1.94 12.39 -14.66
CA PHE A 202 -1.08 13.53 -14.97
C PHE A 202 -1.84 14.62 -15.73
N ARG A 203 -2.53 14.27 -16.84
CA ARG A 203 -3.32 15.24 -17.62
C ARG A 203 -4.44 15.91 -16.82
N LYS A 204 -5.14 15.14 -15.98
CA LYS A 204 -6.17 15.69 -15.08
C LYS A 204 -5.60 16.73 -14.11
N ARG A 205 -4.40 16.49 -13.57
CA ARG A 205 -3.72 17.42 -12.66
C ARG A 205 -3.24 18.67 -13.37
N GLU A 206 -2.70 18.54 -14.58
CA GLU A 206 -2.30 19.67 -15.41
C GLU A 206 -3.51 20.57 -15.75
N ALA A 207 -4.60 19.98 -16.20
CA ALA A 207 -5.82 20.72 -16.51
C ALA A 207 -6.38 21.46 -15.29
N ALA A 208 -6.35 20.82 -14.10
CA ALA A 208 -6.80 21.46 -12.86
C ALA A 208 -5.88 22.61 -12.42
N SER A 209 -4.59 22.56 -12.76
CA SER A 209 -3.61 23.62 -12.43
C SER A 209 -3.65 24.79 -13.43
N ALA A 210 -4.13 24.56 -14.66
CA ALA A 210 -4.21 25.61 -15.70
C ALA A 210 -5.37 26.61 -15.49
N GLY A 211 -6.31 26.33 -14.55
CA GLY A 211 -7.50 27.17 -14.34
C GLY A 211 -8.50 27.15 -15.51
N PRO A 212 -9.66 27.81 -15.38
CA PRO A 212 -10.54 28.02 -16.52
C PRO A 212 -9.81 28.90 -17.55
N GLN A 213 -9.61 28.37 -18.75
CA GLN A 213 -9.17 29.24 -19.87
C GLN A 213 -10.28 30.28 -20.11
N GLU A 214 -10.01 31.55 -19.84
CA GLU A 214 -10.81 32.62 -20.36
C GLU A 214 -10.89 32.42 -21.88
N GLN A 215 -12.09 32.14 -22.37
CA GLN A 215 -12.34 32.12 -23.81
C GLN A 215 -12.07 33.52 -24.33
N PRO A 216 -11.10 33.75 -25.22
CA PRO A 216 -10.91 35.06 -25.77
C PRO A 216 -12.11 35.41 -26.68
N GLY A 217 -12.96 36.33 -26.19
CA GLY A 217 -13.74 37.17 -27.08
C GLY A 217 -14.89 36.54 -27.84
N ALA A 218 -16.02 36.33 -27.14
CA ALA A 218 -17.33 36.43 -27.78
C ALA A 218 -17.98 37.72 -27.33
N ASP A 219 -17.42 38.84 -27.75
CA ASP A 219 -18.16 40.07 -27.87
C ASP A 219 -17.44 41.03 -28.79
N ARG A 220 -18.07 41.32 -29.91
CA ARG A 220 -18.10 42.58 -30.70
C ARG A 220 -18.66 42.34 -32.10
N SER A 221 -19.93 42.39 -32.22
CA SER A 221 -20.58 42.98 -33.41
C SER A 221 -21.93 43.54 -32.98
#